data_96076350b0411685a24009ea76b4a4aa
#
_entry.id   96076350b0411685a24009ea76b4a4aa
#
_cell.length_a   1.000
_cell.length_b   1.000
_cell.length_c   1.000
_cell.angle_alpha   90.00
_cell.angle_beta   90.00
_cell.angle_gamma   90.00
#
_symmetry.space_group_name_H-M   'P 1'
#
loop_
_entity.id
_entity.type
_entity.pdbx_description
1 polymer ?
#
loop_
_entity_poly.entity_id
_entity_poly.type
_entity_poly.pdbx_seq_one_letter_code
_entity_poly.pdbx_strand_id
1 'polypeptide(L)'
;VVAWLVTFVVVALVHRFVPAAGWLLVHTLLLGAVSSAILVWSGHFAGALLRRPDAARAKGALVRLGLLQVGTVTVATGILVQRPLVIAVGAVLVVTAVLAHAAALVLMLRRSLPARFSVVVRYYVVAALMMLPVAATGALLGRELDDGTAGRVLLAHVAVALLGWVLLTVVGTLLTLWPTMLRTRLPEGAEASARRALPVLTAGVLLTGGAALAAPVRASALGLLAVLAGLAITGVPLVRAALARRPRGYAALSVAAACLWLVGSLFVLVALLATSADVAEAEQRIRVVAVPLTAGFAGQVLLGSLSFLIPVVLGGGPAAVRRAEALLDRAGPARLVLGNAGLLVCVLPVPSLVRVTCSLLVLAVVIWFLVLLAGTVTRGLRRDRGQATTDGVPALRSGPVPVPVQERLGAPASGSRGPASVGTGLAAVVLAIAVGAAGDPAVLGVRADVDGGVTPTGRTTTVAVSMAGMRFTPSVIRVPAGDRLVIVLTNRGTYRHDLVLENGARTPRLAPGGEARLAIGPVGEDLDGWCSVAGHRQMGMTLQVRVTGRDRSAAAGDPTSGTSTPPATAGDDATAHDAAGHDAAGHDAAGHGGADAGTPSARATAELFGQAHLLVD
;
A
#
# COMPACT_ATOMS: atom_id res chain seq x y z
N VAL A 1 16.52 -5.07 1.02
CA VAL A 1 15.16 -5.56 0.72
C VAL A 1 14.42 -5.94 1.99
N VAL A 2 14.94 -6.91 2.77
CA VAL A 2 14.25 -7.40 3.99
C VAL A 2 13.98 -6.27 4.99
N ALA A 3 14.97 -5.43 5.28
CA ALA A 3 14.79 -4.28 6.18
C ALA A 3 13.63 -3.37 5.74
N TRP A 4 13.53 -3.08 4.45
CA TRP A 4 12.44 -2.26 3.91
C TRP A 4 11.07 -2.95 3.98
N LEU A 5 11.00 -4.28 3.77
CA LEU A 5 9.75 -5.02 3.98
C LEU A 5 9.35 -5.04 5.46
N VAL A 6 10.31 -5.12 6.38
CA VAL A 6 10.04 -4.98 7.82
C VAL A 6 9.55 -3.57 8.14
N THR A 7 10.22 -2.53 7.61
CA THR A 7 9.78 -1.14 7.77
C THR A 7 8.37 -0.93 7.20
N PHE A 8 8.06 -1.48 6.03
CA PHE A 8 6.71 -1.47 5.45
C PHE A 8 5.67 -2.08 6.40
N VAL A 9 5.95 -3.26 6.96
CA VAL A 9 5.06 -3.92 7.93
C VAL A 9 4.88 -3.07 9.18
N VAL A 10 5.95 -2.52 9.73
CA VAL A 10 5.88 -1.65 10.92
C VAL A 10 5.04 -0.42 10.63
N VAL A 11 5.31 0.29 9.52
CA VAL A 11 4.52 1.48 9.13
C VAL A 11 3.05 1.10 8.93
N ALA A 12 2.76 -0.06 8.29
CA ALA A 12 1.38 -0.52 8.09
C ALA A 12 0.64 -0.77 9.42
N LEU A 13 1.32 -1.29 10.45
CA LEU A 13 0.72 -1.55 11.76
C LEU A 13 0.51 -0.28 12.59
N VAL A 14 1.41 0.70 12.47
CA VAL A 14 1.36 1.95 13.25
C VAL A 14 0.93 3.16 12.44
N HIS A 15 0.42 2.97 11.22
CA HIS A 15 0.15 4.02 10.23
C HIS A 15 -0.64 5.21 10.78
N ARG A 16 -1.60 4.98 11.67
CA ARG A 16 -2.42 6.04 12.27
C ARG A 16 -1.64 7.02 13.16
N PHE A 17 -0.44 6.63 13.60
CA PHE A 17 0.44 7.47 14.44
C PHE A 17 1.59 8.09 13.65
N VAL A 18 1.74 7.73 12.37
CA VAL A 18 2.85 8.14 11.53
C VAL A 18 2.37 9.18 10.52
N PRO A 19 2.95 10.39 10.50
CA PRO A 19 2.63 11.38 9.47
C PRO A 19 3.02 10.85 8.09
N ALA A 20 2.24 11.18 7.06
CA ALA A 20 2.47 10.73 5.69
C ALA A 20 2.59 9.19 5.53
N ALA A 21 1.88 8.41 6.37
CA ALA A 21 1.98 6.95 6.38
C ALA A 21 1.71 6.33 5.00
N GLY A 22 0.71 6.81 4.25
CA GLY A 22 0.42 6.32 2.92
C GLY A 22 1.57 6.52 1.95
N TRP A 23 2.23 7.67 1.97
CA TRP A 23 3.44 7.94 1.20
C TRP A 23 4.57 6.98 1.60
N LEU A 24 4.79 6.80 2.90
CA LEU A 24 5.81 5.90 3.43
C LEU A 24 5.56 4.44 3.01
N LEU A 25 4.32 3.95 3.07
CA LEU A 25 3.97 2.59 2.62
C LEU A 25 4.34 2.36 1.16
N VAL A 26 3.94 3.27 0.27
CA VAL A 26 4.28 3.15 -1.15
C VAL A 26 5.80 3.19 -1.37
N HIS A 27 6.50 4.14 -0.74
CA HIS A 27 7.92 4.35 -1.02
C HIS A 27 8.84 3.37 -0.29
N THR A 28 8.49 2.89 0.90
CA THR A 28 9.24 1.78 1.54
C THR A 28 9.13 0.50 0.73
N LEU A 29 7.97 0.23 0.11
CA LEU A 29 7.81 -0.90 -0.79
C LEU A 29 8.52 -0.68 -2.13
N LEU A 30 8.21 0.39 -2.87
CA LEU A 30 8.68 0.58 -4.24
C LEU A 30 10.11 1.13 -4.31
N LEU A 31 10.40 2.24 -3.62
CA LEU A 31 11.74 2.84 -3.63
C LEU A 31 12.71 2.08 -2.72
N GLY A 32 12.25 1.61 -1.56
CA GLY A 32 13.05 0.83 -0.63
C GLY A 32 13.26 -0.61 -1.10
N ALA A 33 12.23 -1.45 -1.01
CA ALA A 33 12.36 -2.90 -1.20
C ALA A 33 12.53 -3.28 -2.68
N VAL A 34 11.63 -2.81 -3.57
CA VAL A 34 11.64 -3.16 -5.00
C VAL A 34 12.87 -2.61 -5.69
N SER A 35 13.23 -1.32 -5.49
CA SER A 35 14.41 -0.74 -6.14
C SER A 35 15.72 -1.37 -5.65
N SER A 36 15.82 -1.74 -4.37
CA SER A 36 16.95 -2.52 -3.85
C SER A 36 17.05 -3.89 -4.54
N ALA A 37 15.92 -4.57 -4.71
CA ALA A 37 15.88 -5.86 -5.42
C ALA A 37 16.28 -5.69 -6.89
N ILE A 38 15.80 -4.65 -7.57
CA ILE A 38 16.14 -4.35 -8.95
C ILE A 38 17.66 -4.15 -9.10
N LEU A 39 18.31 -3.32 -8.28
CA LEU A 39 19.75 -3.10 -8.37
C LEU A 39 20.54 -4.40 -8.16
N VAL A 40 20.18 -5.19 -7.17
CA VAL A 40 20.89 -6.44 -6.86
C VAL A 40 20.70 -7.46 -7.98
N TRP A 41 19.46 -7.73 -8.36
CA TRP A 41 19.16 -8.84 -9.26
C TRP A 41 19.46 -8.50 -10.73
N SER A 42 19.23 -7.27 -11.18
CA SER A 42 19.60 -6.87 -12.56
C SER A 42 21.12 -6.94 -12.77
N GLY A 43 21.90 -6.55 -11.77
CA GLY A 43 23.36 -6.72 -11.81
C GLY A 43 23.80 -8.17 -11.83
N HIS A 44 23.18 -9.03 -11.02
CA HIS A 44 23.42 -10.46 -10.97
C HIS A 44 23.07 -11.14 -12.31
N PHE A 45 21.85 -10.87 -12.84
CA PHE A 45 21.42 -11.42 -14.12
C PHE A 45 22.30 -10.92 -15.29
N ALA A 46 22.67 -9.64 -15.32
CA ALA A 46 23.56 -9.12 -16.34
C ALA A 46 24.92 -9.86 -16.31
N GLY A 47 25.50 -10.09 -15.12
CA GLY A 47 26.73 -10.85 -14.97
C GLY A 47 26.62 -12.28 -15.49
N ALA A 48 25.54 -12.97 -15.14
CA ALA A 48 25.28 -14.34 -15.58
C ALA A 48 25.01 -14.44 -17.09
N LEU A 49 24.13 -13.56 -17.63
CA LEU A 49 23.73 -13.60 -19.05
C LEU A 49 24.86 -13.18 -19.99
N LEU A 50 25.73 -12.27 -19.57
CA LEU A 50 26.86 -11.81 -20.34
C LEU A 50 28.14 -12.63 -20.04
N ARG A 51 28.06 -13.68 -19.23
CA ARG A 51 29.17 -14.56 -18.82
C ARG A 51 30.38 -13.79 -18.27
N ARG A 52 30.11 -12.80 -17.43
CA ARG A 52 31.14 -11.94 -16.83
C ARG A 52 30.99 -11.85 -15.31
N PRO A 53 31.22 -12.93 -14.56
CA PRO A 53 31.33 -12.84 -13.11
C PRO A 53 32.63 -12.11 -12.75
N ASP A 54 32.56 -11.05 -11.95
CA ASP A 54 33.74 -10.31 -11.54
C ASP A 54 33.61 -9.89 -10.07
N ALA A 55 34.48 -10.42 -9.24
CA ALA A 55 34.55 -10.11 -7.82
C ALA A 55 34.86 -8.62 -7.55
N ALA A 56 35.64 -7.96 -8.45
CA ALA A 56 35.93 -6.53 -8.35
C ALA A 56 34.67 -5.65 -8.47
N ARG A 57 33.60 -6.16 -9.07
CA ARG A 57 32.33 -5.44 -9.21
C ARG A 57 31.48 -5.47 -7.94
N ALA A 58 31.74 -6.38 -7.02
CA ALA A 58 30.99 -6.48 -5.77
C ALA A 58 31.10 -5.18 -4.93
N LYS A 59 32.29 -4.59 -4.84
CA LYS A 59 32.51 -3.33 -4.11
C LYS A 59 31.69 -2.18 -4.75
N GLY A 60 31.73 -2.04 -6.07
CA GLY A 60 30.95 -1.03 -6.77
C GLY A 60 29.43 -1.25 -6.66
N ALA A 61 28.96 -2.48 -6.62
CA ALA A 61 27.56 -2.81 -6.39
C ALA A 61 27.11 -2.42 -4.97
N LEU A 62 27.94 -2.67 -3.95
CA LEU A 62 27.66 -2.28 -2.57
C LEU A 62 27.60 -0.76 -2.41
N VAL A 63 28.52 -0.01 -3.06
CA VAL A 63 28.51 1.47 -3.03
C VAL A 63 27.21 1.99 -3.65
N ARG A 64 26.81 1.51 -4.84
CA ARG A 64 25.55 1.90 -5.48
C ARG A 64 24.34 1.58 -4.63
N LEU A 65 24.32 0.38 -4.03
CA LEU A 65 23.24 -0.02 -3.12
C LEU A 65 23.23 0.87 -1.86
N GLY A 66 24.37 1.14 -1.26
CA GLY A 66 24.50 2.04 -0.11
C GLY A 66 24.00 3.45 -0.42
N LEU A 67 24.39 3.99 -1.58
CA LEU A 67 23.94 5.31 -2.04
C LEU A 67 22.42 5.35 -2.27
N LEU A 68 21.83 4.28 -2.83
CA LEU A 68 20.37 4.14 -2.94
C LEU A 68 19.70 4.16 -1.56
N GLN A 69 20.24 3.43 -0.57
CA GLN A 69 19.66 3.38 0.78
C GLN A 69 19.70 4.76 1.45
N VAL A 70 20.87 5.43 1.40
CA VAL A 70 21.04 6.78 1.97
C VAL A 70 20.08 7.75 1.27
N GLY A 71 20.01 7.72 -0.06
CA GLY A 71 19.08 8.56 -0.82
C GLY A 71 17.61 8.30 -0.44
N THR A 72 17.20 7.04 -0.32
CA THR A 72 15.83 6.68 0.06
C THR A 72 15.47 7.18 1.46
N VAL A 73 16.38 7.00 2.44
CA VAL A 73 16.18 7.51 3.80
C VAL A 73 16.13 9.03 3.80
N THR A 74 17.01 9.70 3.04
CA THR A 74 17.03 11.16 2.94
C THR A 74 15.73 11.70 2.34
N VAL A 75 15.18 11.09 1.27
CA VAL A 75 13.87 11.47 0.72
C VAL A 75 12.78 11.31 1.78
N ALA A 76 12.73 10.16 2.46
CA ALA A 76 11.73 9.90 3.49
C ALA A 76 11.82 10.92 4.64
N THR A 77 13.03 11.23 5.10
CA THR A 77 13.25 12.27 6.11
C THR A 77 12.77 13.63 5.62
N GLY A 78 13.10 14.00 4.36
CA GLY A 78 12.68 15.26 3.76
C GLY A 78 11.16 15.44 3.71
N ILE A 79 10.43 14.36 3.41
CA ILE A 79 8.96 14.34 3.45
C ILE A 79 8.44 14.51 4.89
N LEU A 80 9.01 13.78 5.85
CA LEU A 80 8.57 13.85 7.26
C LEU A 80 8.81 15.22 7.89
N VAL A 81 9.96 15.86 7.57
CA VAL A 81 10.30 17.20 8.08
C VAL A 81 9.84 18.33 7.15
N GLN A 82 9.16 18.01 6.05
CA GLN A 82 8.63 18.95 5.06
C GLN A 82 9.68 19.94 4.54
N ARG A 83 10.87 19.44 4.18
CA ARG A 83 11.99 20.24 3.65
C ARG A 83 12.31 19.88 2.19
N PRO A 84 11.88 20.70 1.20
CA PRO A 84 12.07 20.42 -0.22
C PRO A 84 13.53 20.22 -0.63
N LEU A 85 14.47 20.93 0.00
CA LEU A 85 15.89 20.76 -0.26
C LEU A 85 16.37 19.36 0.13
N VAL A 86 15.92 18.83 1.29
CA VAL A 86 16.29 17.48 1.75
C VAL A 86 15.73 16.43 0.79
N ILE A 87 14.49 16.62 0.31
CA ILE A 87 13.87 15.76 -0.72
C ILE A 87 14.71 15.77 -1.99
N ALA A 88 15.11 16.95 -2.48
CA ALA A 88 15.91 17.10 -3.69
C ALA A 88 17.29 16.44 -3.55
N VAL A 89 17.98 16.61 -2.42
CA VAL A 89 19.26 15.95 -2.14
C VAL A 89 19.09 14.43 -2.16
N GLY A 90 18.06 13.89 -1.49
CA GLY A 90 17.76 12.46 -1.51
C GLY A 90 17.47 11.94 -2.92
N ALA A 91 16.70 12.69 -3.72
CA ALA A 91 16.41 12.34 -5.12
C ALA A 91 17.69 12.31 -5.98
N VAL A 92 18.61 13.26 -5.81
CA VAL A 92 19.92 13.28 -6.49
C VAL A 92 20.75 12.05 -6.12
N LEU A 93 20.79 11.67 -4.84
CA LEU A 93 21.50 10.47 -4.39
C LEU A 93 20.91 9.18 -5.01
N VAL A 94 19.57 9.05 -5.05
CA VAL A 94 18.88 7.93 -5.71
C VAL A 94 19.22 7.86 -7.19
N VAL A 95 19.11 8.99 -7.91
CA VAL A 95 19.44 9.06 -9.35
C VAL A 95 20.89 8.69 -9.60
N THR A 96 21.81 9.23 -8.81
CA THR A 96 23.25 8.94 -8.94
C THR A 96 23.52 7.45 -8.76
N ALA A 97 22.89 6.81 -7.76
CA ALA A 97 23.02 5.37 -7.54
C ALA A 97 22.54 4.56 -8.75
N VAL A 98 21.37 4.91 -9.29
CA VAL A 98 20.74 4.17 -10.41
C VAL A 98 21.46 4.45 -11.73
N LEU A 99 21.90 5.68 -12.01
CA LEU A 99 22.68 5.99 -13.21
C LEU A 99 24.07 5.36 -13.17
N ALA A 100 24.73 5.33 -12.02
CA ALA A 100 25.98 4.59 -11.85
C ALA A 100 25.78 3.08 -12.08
N HIS A 101 24.60 2.55 -11.70
CA HIS A 101 24.21 1.17 -12.02
C HIS A 101 23.99 0.98 -13.54
N ALA A 102 23.26 1.88 -14.19
CA ALA A 102 23.06 1.87 -15.64
C ALA A 102 24.40 1.93 -16.40
N ALA A 103 25.32 2.80 -15.99
CA ALA A 103 26.66 2.89 -16.57
C ALA A 103 27.44 1.58 -16.43
N ALA A 104 27.37 0.93 -15.27
CA ALA A 104 27.98 -0.37 -15.06
C ALA A 104 27.40 -1.45 -16.01
N LEU A 105 26.06 -1.48 -16.20
CA LEU A 105 25.38 -2.37 -17.13
C LEU A 105 25.78 -2.11 -18.59
N VAL A 106 25.85 -0.84 -18.99
CA VAL A 106 26.31 -0.44 -20.35
C VAL A 106 27.75 -0.86 -20.58
N LEU A 107 28.64 -0.64 -19.61
CA LEU A 107 30.03 -1.08 -19.71
C LEU A 107 30.16 -2.61 -19.83
N MET A 108 29.33 -3.36 -19.08
CA MET A 108 29.26 -4.81 -19.21
C MET A 108 28.79 -5.23 -20.60
N LEU A 109 27.76 -4.57 -21.12
CA LEU A 109 27.19 -4.87 -22.43
C LEU A 109 28.19 -4.55 -23.57
N ARG A 110 28.90 -3.42 -23.48
CA ARG A 110 29.90 -3.02 -24.48
C ARG A 110 31.13 -3.95 -24.51
N ARG A 111 31.50 -4.51 -23.35
CA ARG A 111 32.67 -5.39 -23.20
C ARG A 111 32.34 -6.87 -23.37
N SER A 112 31.07 -7.24 -23.55
CA SER A 112 30.67 -8.62 -23.78
C SER A 112 30.67 -8.97 -25.25
N LEU A 113 30.94 -10.25 -25.57
CA LEU A 113 30.67 -10.79 -26.89
C LEU A 113 29.15 -10.78 -27.16
N PRO A 114 28.72 -10.83 -28.45
CA PRO A 114 27.31 -10.94 -28.77
C PRO A 114 26.65 -12.09 -27.99
N ALA A 115 25.78 -11.73 -27.06
CA ALA A 115 25.10 -12.71 -26.19
C ALA A 115 23.61 -12.76 -26.54
N ARG A 116 23.05 -13.97 -26.59
CA ARG A 116 21.65 -14.23 -26.96
C ARG A 116 20.66 -13.38 -26.17
N PHE A 117 20.92 -13.16 -24.88
CA PHE A 117 20.00 -12.43 -23.98
C PHE A 117 20.44 -11.01 -23.64
N SER A 118 21.28 -10.39 -24.49
CA SER A 118 21.71 -8.99 -24.31
C SER A 118 20.52 -8.00 -24.26
N VAL A 119 19.39 -8.35 -24.87
CA VAL A 119 18.15 -7.55 -24.82
C VAL A 119 17.64 -7.37 -23.39
N VAL A 120 17.77 -8.37 -22.50
CA VAL A 120 17.38 -8.26 -21.08
C VAL A 120 18.14 -7.12 -20.39
N VAL A 121 19.46 -7.03 -20.62
CA VAL A 121 20.30 -5.98 -20.05
C VAL A 121 19.90 -4.60 -20.61
N ARG A 122 19.47 -4.54 -21.89
CA ARG A 122 18.95 -3.27 -22.47
C ARG A 122 17.67 -2.81 -21.78
N TYR A 123 16.75 -3.74 -21.40
CA TYR A 123 15.59 -3.39 -20.57
C TYR A 123 16.00 -2.75 -19.25
N TYR A 124 17.02 -3.31 -18.57
CA TYR A 124 17.50 -2.76 -17.30
C TYR A 124 18.13 -1.37 -17.48
N VAL A 125 18.85 -1.15 -18.57
CA VAL A 125 19.44 0.16 -18.86
C VAL A 125 18.35 1.19 -19.12
N VAL A 126 17.37 0.86 -19.98
CA VAL A 126 16.25 1.78 -20.29
C VAL A 126 15.43 2.05 -19.02
N ALA A 127 15.12 1.04 -18.23
CA ALA A 127 14.43 1.21 -16.95
C ALA A 127 15.21 2.15 -16.01
N ALA A 128 16.52 1.98 -15.90
CA ALA A 128 17.35 2.84 -15.07
C ALA A 128 17.37 4.30 -15.54
N LEU A 129 17.31 4.55 -16.86
CA LEU A 129 17.19 5.91 -17.39
C LEU A 129 15.84 6.57 -17.07
N MET A 130 14.76 5.78 -16.89
CA MET A 130 13.47 6.32 -16.45
C MET A 130 13.52 6.89 -15.03
N MET A 131 14.53 6.57 -14.23
CA MET A 131 14.69 7.17 -12.90
C MET A 131 14.98 8.69 -12.96
N LEU A 132 15.48 9.21 -14.07
CA LEU A 132 15.67 10.66 -14.27
C LEU A 132 14.33 11.42 -14.16
N PRO A 133 13.32 11.15 -15.02
CA PRO A 133 12.03 11.82 -14.90
C PRO A 133 11.27 11.44 -13.61
N VAL A 134 11.47 10.23 -13.05
CA VAL A 134 10.90 9.86 -11.74
C VAL A 134 11.40 10.79 -10.65
N ALA A 135 12.71 10.99 -10.55
CA ALA A 135 13.28 11.83 -9.51
C ALA A 135 12.98 13.32 -9.73
N ALA A 136 12.96 13.78 -10.98
CA ALA A 136 12.59 15.16 -11.31
C ALA A 136 11.15 15.47 -10.90
N THR A 137 10.20 14.62 -11.28
CA THR A 137 8.79 14.78 -10.90
C THR A 137 8.56 14.57 -9.39
N GLY A 138 9.27 13.62 -8.76
CA GLY A 138 9.23 13.42 -7.31
C GLY A 138 9.78 14.62 -6.52
N ALA A 139 10.86 15.24 -6.98
CA ALA A 139 11.41 16.45 -6.36
C ALA A 139 10.48 17.67 -6.56
N LEU A 140 9.81 17.76 -7.70
CA LEU A 140 8.79 18.80 -7.94
C LEU A 140 7.60 18.65 -7.01
N LEU A 141 7.11 17.43 -6.79
CA LEU A 141 6.02 17.15 -5.83
C LEU A 141 6.38 17.51 -4.37
N GLY A 142 7.66 17.63 -4.05
CA GLY A 142 8.14 18.14 -2.77
C GLY A 142 8.10 19.66 -2.63
N ARG A 143 7.66 20.39 -3.66
CA ARG A 143 7.51 21.86 -3.67
C ARG A 143 6.04 22.25 -3.57
N GLU A 144 5.82 23.54 -3.31
CA GLU A 144 4.49 24.12 -3.42
C GLU A 144 4.11 24.26 -4.88
N LEU A 145 3.09 23.54 -5.29
CA LEU A 145 2.49 23.57 -6.62
C LEU A 145 0.99 23.84 -6.47
N ASP A 146 0.40 24.49 -7.47
CA ASP A 146 -1.06 24.56 -7.57
C ASP A 146 -1.64 23.14 -7.79
N ASP A 147 -2.89 22.93 -7.40
CA ASP A 147 -3.56 21.62 -7.42
C ASP A 147 -3.55 20.98 -8.83
N GLY A 148 -3.76 21.78 -9.87
CA GLY A 148 -3.76 21.29 -11.25
C GLY A 148 -2.38 20.80 -11.69
N THR A 149 -1.33 21.55 -11.39
CA THR A 149 0.06 21.18 -11.68
C THR A 149 0.49 20.00 -10.83
N ALA A 150 0.16 19.98 -9.53
CA ALA A 150 0.47 18.88 -8.62
C ALA A 150 -0.15 17.56 -9.13
N GLY A 151 -1.42 17.56 -9.52
CA GLY A 151 -2.09 16.39 -10.09
C GLY A 151 -1.43 15.89 -11.37
N ARG A 152 -1.04 16.79 -12.30
CA ARG A 152 -0.32 16.44 -13.53
C ARG A 152 1.04 15.80 -13.25
N VAL A 153 1.82 16.42 -12.38
CA VAL A 153 3.14 15.92 -11.99
C VAL A 153 3.03 14.57 -11.28
N LEU A 154 1.99 14.39 -10.43
CA LEU A 154 1.73 13.12 -9.77
C LEU A 154 1.40 12.00 -10.77
N LEU A 155 0.51 12.24 -11.72
CA LEU A 155 0.18 11.27 -12.76
C LEU A 155 1.41 10.87 -13.57
N ALA A 156 2.25 11.84 -13.95
CA ALA A 156 3.50 11.59 -14.66
C ALA A 156 4.49 10.80 -13.79
N HIS A 157 4.66 11.19 -12.51
CA HIS A 157 5.53 10.49 -11.56
C HIS A 157 5.15 9.01 -11.43
N VAL A 158 3.89 8.73 -11.15
CA VAL A 158 3.38 7.36 -10.98
C VAL A 158 3.55 6.55 -12.27
N ALA A 159 3.21 7.14 -13.43
CA ALA A 159 3.35 6.47 -14.72
C ALA A 159 4.80 6.07 -14.99
N VAL A 160 5.74 6.99 -14.86
CA VAL A 160 7.16 6.72 -15.17
C VAL A 160 7.82 5.86 -14.09
N ALA A 161 7.49 6.04 -12.81
CA ALA A 161 8.04 5.23 -11.73
C ALA A 161 7.59 3.76 -11.85
N LEU A 162 6.30 3.53 -12.03
CA LEU A 162 5.76 2.17 -12.03
C LEU A 162 5.95 1.47 -13.37
N LEU A 163 5.65 2.16 -14.47
CA LEU A 163 5.73 1.56 -15.81
C LEU A 163 7.15 1.67 -16.41
N GLY A 164 7.86 2.76 -16.12
CA GLY A 164 9.23 2.96 -16.61
C GLY A 164 10.27 2.19 -15.79
N TRP A 165 10.34 2.41 -14.49
CA TRP A 165 11.34 1.76 -13.64
C TRP A 165 10.99 0.30 -13.30
N VAL A 166 9.81 0.06 -12.72
CA VAL A 166 9.45 -1.28 -12.22
C VAL A 166 9.06 -2.20 -13.36
N LEU A 167 8.08 -1.83 -14.19
CA LEU A 167 7.53 -2.71 -15.22
C LEU A 167 8.59 -3.11 -16.27
N LEU A 168 9.37 -2.17 -16.81
CA LEU A 168 10.40 -2.50 -17.81
C LEU A 168 11.43 -3.48 -17.23
N THR A 169 11.82 -3.29 -15.96
CA THR A 169 12.72 -4.26 -15.28
C THR A 169 12.07 -5.63 -15.15
N VAL A 170 10.80 -5.69 -14.75
CA VAL A 170 10.07 -6.95 -14.60
C VAL A 170 9.93 -7.66 -15.94
N VAL A 171 9.53 -6.96 -17.00
CA VAL A 171 9.39 -7.54 -18.34
C VAL A 171 10.73 -8.11 -18.84
N GLY A 172 11.82 -7.34 -18.70
CA GLY A 172 13.16 -7.83 -19.04
C GLY A 172 13.54 -9.09 -18.26
N THR A 173 13.26 -9.10 -16.96
CA THR A 173 13.57 -10.24 -16.07
C THR A 173 12.75 -11.48 -16.42
N LEU A 174 11.46 -11.32 -16.69
CA LEU A 174 10.55 -12.44 -16.98
C LEU A 174 10.94 -13.23 -18.25
N LEU A 175 11.62 -12.61 -19.20
CA LEU A 175 12.10 -13.33 -20.40
C LEU A 175 12.97 -14.54 -20.06
N THR A 176 13.76 -14.45 -19.00
CA THR A 176 14.65 -15.54 -18.58
C THR A 176 14.16 -16.24 -17.31
N LEU A 177 13.61 -15.48 -16.37
CA LEU A 177 13.17 -16.01 -15.10
C LEU A 177 11.92 -16.90 -15.25
N TRP A 178 10.94 -16.48 -16.06
CA TRP A 178 9.67 -17.19 -16.19
C TRP A 178 9.84 -18.61 -16.74
N PRO A 179 10.53 -18.85 -17.89
CA PRO A 179 10.80 -20.20 -18.35
C PRO A 179 11.58 -21.05 -17.34
N THR A 180 12.50 -20.40 -16.60
CA THR A 180 13.29 -21.09 -15.57
C THR A 180 12.40 -21.54 -14.40
N MET A 181 11.50 -20.68 -13.91
CA MET A 181 10.52 -21.04 -12.87
C MET A 181 9.57 -22.15 -13.32
N LEU A 182 9.17 -22.17 -14.59
CA LEU A 182 8.34 -23.21 -15.18
C LEU A 182 9.13 -24.47 -15.55
N ARG A 183 10.47 -24.45 -15.44
CA ARG A 183 11.36 -25.53 -15.89
C ARG A 183 11.07 -25.94 -17.33
N THR A 184 10.94 -24.96 -18.22
CA THR A 184 10.69 -25.12 -19.65
C THR A 184 11.71 -24.35 -20.47
N ARG A 185 11.77 -24.62 -21.77
CA ARG A 185 12.60 -23.84 -22.70
C ARG A 185 11.90 -22.53 -23.05
N LEU A 186 12.71 -21.51 -23.32
CA LEU A 186 12.18 -20.26 -23.86
C LEU A 186 11.56 -20.53 -25.25
N PRO A 187 10.29 -20.12 -25.51
CA PRO A 187 9.67 -20.26 -26.81
C PRO A 187 10.49 -19.57 -27.90
N GLU A 188 10.47 -20.16 -29.10
CA GLU A 188 11.11 -19.55 -30.27
C GLU A 188 10.51 -18.16 -30.55
N GLY A 189 11.36 -17.23 -30.99
CA GLY A 189 10.94 -15.84 -31.26
C GLY A 189 10.79 -14.95 -30.04
N ALA A 190 10.86 -15.46 -28.79
CA ALA A 190 10.68 -14.65 -27.56
C ALA A 190 11.67 -13.50 -27.47
N GLU A 191 12.93 -13.71 -27.87
CA GLU A 191 13.96 -12.67 -27.89
C GLU A 191 13.66 -11.59 -28.95
N ALA A 192 13.19 -11.98 -30.13
CA ALA A 192 12.78 -11.04 -31.18
C ALA A 192 11.55 -10.22 -30.75
N SER A 193 10.58 -10.87 -30.10
CA SER A 193 9.42 -10.20 -29.49
C SER A 193 9.86 -9.16 -28.46
N ALA A 194 10.79 -9.51 -27.57
CA ALA A 194 11.33 -8.57 -26.58
C ALA A 194 12.05 -7.39 -27.22
N ARG A 195 12.85 -7.61 -28.27
CA ARG A 195 13.52 -6.52 -29.00
C ARG A 195 12.52 -5.55 -29.64
N ARG A 196 11.41 -6.05 -30.18
CA ARG A 196 10.34 -5.23 -30.76
C ARG A 196 9.52 -4.51 -29.71
N ALA A 197 9.26 -5.15 -28.57
CA ALA A 197 8.44 -4.58 -27.52
C ALA A 197 9.14 -3.46 -26.73
N LEU A 198 10.46 -3.50 -26.57
CA LEU A 198 11.19 -2.51 -25.77
C LEU A 198 10.93 -1.06 -26.24
N PRO A 199 11.09 -0.69 -27.54
CA PRO A 199 10.77 0.67 -27.99
C PRO A 199 9.29 1.01 -27.83
N VAL A 200 8.37 0.08 -28.06
CA VAL A 200 6.93 0.30 -27.89
C VAL A 200 6.57 0.58 -26.44
N LEU A 201 7.07 -0.25 -25.52
CA LEU A 201 6.89 -0.03 -24.08
C LEU A 201 7.48 1.31 -23.63
N THR A 202 8.71 1.61 -24.05
CA THR A 202 9.39 2.86 -23.68
C THR A 202 8.63 4.08 -24.20
N ALA A 203 8.23 4.08 -25.47
CA ALA A 203 7.44 5.14 -26.06
C ALA A 203 6.08 5.29 -25.35
N GLY A 204 5.41 4.18 -25.06
CA GLY A 204 4.15 4.17 -24.32
C GLY A 204 4.26 4.80 -22.94
N VAL A 205 5.32 4.46 -22.18
CA VAL A 205 5.59 5.07 -20.86
C VAL A 205 5.83 6.57 -20.96
N LEU A 206 6.69 6.98 -21.89
CA LEU A 206 7.02 8.41 -22.09
C LEU A 206 5.81 9.19 -22.59
N LEU A 207 5.00 8.61 -23.47
CA LEU A 207 3.76 9.22 -23.93
C LEU A 207 2.75 9.36 -22.78
N THR A 208 2.58 8.33 -21.94
CA THR A 208 1.69 8.40 -20.77
C THR A 208 2.09 9.53 -19.83
N GLY A 209 3.37 9.58 -19.42
CA GLY A 209 3.87 10.60 -18.50
C GLY A 209 3.94 12.00 -19.15
N GLY A 210 4.36 12.09 -20.40
CA GLY A 210 4.44 13.37 -21.13
C GLY A 210 3.06 13.97 -21.40
N ALA A 211 2.09 13.15 -21.77
CA ALA A 211 0.73 13.61 -21.96
C ALA A 211 0.08 14.08 -20.65
N ALA A 212 0.36 13.42 -19.53
CA ALA A 212 -0.11 13.87 -18.23
C ALA A 212 0.38 15.29 -17.89
N LEU A 213 1.61 15.64 -18.28
CA LEU A 213 2.20 16.96 -18.01
C LEU A 213 1.69 18.05 -18.98
N ALA A 214 1.57 17.76 -20.27
CA ALA A 214 1.49 18.78 -21.31
C ALA A 214 0.22 18.73 -22.17
N ALA A 215 -0.65 17.70 -22.00
CA ALA A 215 -1.81 17.49 -22.83
C ALA A 215 -3.10 17.31 -21.99
N PRO A 216 -4.28 17.24 -22.62
CA PRO A 216 -5.48 16.74 -21.95
C PRO A 216 -5.24 15.35 -21.37
N VAL A 217 -5.69 15.11 -20.14
CA VAL A 217 -5.42 13.86 -19.38
C VAL A 217 -5.80 12.60 -20.15
N ARG A 218 -6.80 12.68 -21.00
CA ARG A 218 -7.25 11.58 -21.89
C ARG A 218 -6.16 11.09 -22.84
N ALA A 219 -5.22 11.97 -23.24
CA ALA A 219 -4.11 11.59 -24.11
C ALA A 219 -3.16 10.58 -23.44
N SER A 220 -3.09 10.56 -22.11
CA SER A 220 -2.32 9.55 -21.36
C SER A 220 -2.85 8.13 -21.59
N ALA A 221 -4.13 7.96 -21.91
CA ALA A 221 -4.70 6.66 -22.24
C ALA A 221 -4.08 6.05 -23.51
N LEU A 222 -3.70 6.87 -24.49
CA LEU A 222 -3.02 6.40 -25.72
C LEU A 222 -1.64 5.80 -25.39
N GLY A 223 -0.91 6.44 -24.47
CA GLY A 223 0.35 5.90 -23.98
C GLY A 223 0.18 4.55 -23.28
N LEU A 224 -0.86 4.40 -22.45
CA LEU A 224 -1.18 3.13 -21.79
C LEU A 224 -1.59 2.04 -22.79
N LEU A 225 -2.31 2.37 -23.86
CA LEU A 225 -2.61 1.42 -24.94
C LEU A 225 -1.33 0.95 -25.64
N ALA A 226 -0.35 1.83 -25.86
CA ALA A 226 0.96 1.44 -26.37
C ALA A 226 1.72 0.53 -25.37
N VAL A 227 1.64 0.78 -24.06
CA VAL A 227 2.19 -0.12 -23.03
C VAL A 227 1.50 -1.49 -23.10
N LEU A 228 0.18 -1.55 -23.19
CA LEU A 228 -0.56 -2.82 -23.34
C LEU A 228 -0.18 -3.57 -24.63
N ALA A 229 0.01 -2.86 -25.75
CA ALA A 229 0.50 -3.46 -26.99
C ALA A 229 1.90 -4.06 -26.82
N GLY A 230 2.83 -3.34 -26.19
CA GLY A 230 4.16 -3.85 -25.86
C GLY A 230 4.13 -5.07 -24.94
N LEU A 231 3.23 -5.06 -23.93
CA LEU A 231 2.98 -6.20 -23.06
C LEU A 231 2.39 -7.40 -23.83
N ALA A 232 1.50 -7.18 -24.79
CA ALA A 232 0.97 -8.25 -25.64
C ALA A 232 2.09 -8.89 -26.48
N ILE A 233 2.98 -8.09 -27.08
CA ILE A 233 4.11 -8.59 -27.87
C ILE A 233 5.03 -9.49 -27.03
N THR A 234 5.35 -9.11 -25.79
CA THR A 234 6.20 -9.92 -24.88
C THR A 234 5.41 -11.00 -24.16
N GLY A 235 4.13 -10.79 -23.92
CA GLY A 235 3.25 -11.69 -23.18
C GLY A 235 2.93 -12.98 -23.94
N VAL A 236 2.74 -12.89 -25.28
CA VAL A 236 2.40 -14.08 -26.10
C VAL A 236 3.38 -15.23 -25.88
N PRO A 237 4.71 -15.08 -26.01
CA PRO A 237 5.64 -16.20 -25.75
C PRO A 237 5.63 -16.64 -24.28
N LEU A 238 5.42 -15.72 -23.32
CA LEU A 238 5.36 -16.08 -21.90
C LEU A 238 4.10 -16.90 -21.57
N VAL A 239 2.96 -16.54 -22.17
CA VAL A 239 1.70 -17.31 -22.04
C VAL A 239 1.85 -18.67 -22.69
N ARG A 240 2.44 -18.77 -23.89
CA ARG A 240 2.74 -20.07 -24.54
C ARG A 240 3.60 -20.97 -23.63
N ALA A 241 4.60 -20.42 -22.98
CA ALA A 241 5.41 -21.16 -21.99
C ALA A 241 4.56 -21.67 -20.81
N ALA A 242 3.64 -20.84 -20.29
CA ALA A 242 2.74 -21.22 -19.21
C ALA A 242 1.71 -22.28 -19.63
N LEU A 243 1.20 -22.22 -20.86
CA LEU A 243 0.30 -23.24 -21.40
C LEU A 243 1.01 -24.58 -21.65
N ALA A 244 2.26 -24.55 -22.14
CA ALA A 244 3.09 -25.75 -22.32
C ALA A 244 3.45 -26.40 -20.97
N ARG A 245 3.66 -25.58 -19.95
CA ARG A 245 3.95 -26.07 -18.60
C ARG A 245 3.32 -25.14 -17.56
N ARG A 246 2.19 -25.56 -17.00
CA ARG A 246 1.41 -24.76 -16.02
C ARG A 246 2.27 -24.36 -14.83
N PRO A 247 2.17 -23.09 -14.36
CA PRO A 247 2.85 -22.63 -13.17
C PRO A 247 2.42 -23.46 -11.95
N ARG A 248 3.38 -23.84 -11.14
CA ARG A 248 3.18 -24.61 -9.90
C ARG A 248 4.05 -24.01 -8.80
N GLY A 249 3.62 -24.15 -7.55
CA GLY A 249 4.29 -23.57 -6.40
C GLY A 249 4.00 -22.07 -6.24
N TYR A 250 4.24 -21.59 -5.04
CA TYR A 250 3.92 -20.19 -4.64
C TYR A 250 4.64 -19.16 -5.52
N ALA A 251 5.93 -19.37 -5.80
CA ALA A 251 6.74 -18.41 -6.55
C ALA A 251 6.16 -18.14 -7.95
N ALA A 252 5.91 -19.18 -8.74
CA ALA A 252 5.41 -19.04 -10.11
C ALA A 252 3.94 -18.54 -10.13
N LEU A 253 3.10 -19.03 -9.24
CA LEU A 253 1.70 -18.61 -9.15
C LEU A 253 1.57 -17.15 -8.68
N SER A 254 2.44 -16.70 -7.77
CA SER A 254 2.48 -15.31 -7.31
C SER A 254 2.87 -14.35 -8.43
N VAL A 255 3.88 -14.69 -9.24
CA VAL A 255 4.26 -13.91 -10.43
C VAL A 255 3.16 -13.90 -11.48
N ALA A 256 2.48 -15.03 -11.71
CA ALA A 256 1.33 -15.09 -12.63
C ALA A 256 0.18 -14.17 -12.17
N ALA A 257 -0.19 -14.24 -10.88
CA ALA A 257 -1.21 -13.37 -10.29
C ALA A 257 -0.82 -11.90 -10.38
N ALA A 258 0.44 -11.56 -10.14
CA ALA A 258 0.94 -10.19 -10.29
C ALA A 258 0.80 -9.67 -11.73
N CYS A 259 1.06 -10.49 -12.74
CA CYS A 259 0.83 -10.12 -14.14
C CYS A 259 -0.66 -9.87 -14.43
N LEU A 260 -1.57 -10.64 -13.83
CA LEU A 260 -3.01 -10.42 -13.98
C LEU A 260 -3.44 -9.11 -13.31
N TRP A 261 -2.95 -8.81 -12.11
CA TRP A 261 -3.19 -7.52 -11.45
C TRP A 261 -2.70 -6.34 -12.29
N LEU A 262 -1.50 -6.45 -12.87
CA LEU A 262 -0.94 -5.43 -13.75
C LEU A 262 -1.86 -5.19 -14.95
N VAL A 263 -2.14 -6.23 -15.73
CA VAL A 263 -2.92 -6.11 -16.99
C VAL A 263 -4.32 -5.60 -16.69
N GLY A 264 -5.00 -6.16 -15.68
CA GLY A 264 -6.32 -5.70 -15.27
C GLY A 264 -6.33 -4.23 -14.84
N SER A 265 -5.34 -3.81 -14.04
CA SER A 265 -5.21 -2.41 -13.61
C SER A 265 -4.94 -1.46 -14.77
N LEU A 266 -4.14 -1.87 -15.76
CA LEU A 266 -3.89 -1.04 -16.95
C LEU A 266 -5.15 -0.86 -17.80
N PHE A 267 -5.98 -1.90 -17.98
CA PHE A 267 -7.28 -1.75 -18.67
C PHE A 267 -8.21 -0.78 -17.92
N VAL A 268 -8.28 -0.91 -16.59
CA VAL A 268 -9.05 0.03 -15.76
C VAL A 268 -8.51 1.45 -15.91
N LEU A 269 -7.18 1.65 -15.86
CA LEU A 269 -6.55 2.97 -16.03
C LEU A 269 -6.87 3.59 -17.39
N VAL A 270 -6.80 2.80 -18.49
CA VAL A 270 -7.18 3.28 -19.84
C VAL A 270 -8.60 3.80 -19.81
N ALA A 271 -9.55 3.03 -19.27
CA ALA A 271 -10.95 3.43 -19.22
C ALA A 271 -11.15 4.70 -18.36
N LEU A 272 -10.52 4.76 -17.19
CA LEU A 272 -10.63 5.90 -16.28
C LEU A 272 -10.06 7.18 -16.89
N LEU A 273 -8.85 7.14 -17.45
CA LEU A 273 -8.22 8.32 -18.06
C LEU A 273 -8.93 8.76 -19.35
N ALA A 274 -9.39 7.84 -20.17
CA ALA A 274 -10.12 8.16 -21.39
C ALA A 274 -11.46 8.88 -21.11
N THR A 275 -12.09 8.61 -19.99
CA THR A 275 -13.41 9.16 -19.60
C THR A 275 -13.34 10.30 -18.59
N SER A 276 -12.17 10.66 -18.08
CA SER A 276 -12.03 11.79 -17.14
C SER A 276 -12.08 13.12 -17.88
N ALA A 277 -12.83 14.07 -17.34
CA ALA A 277 -12.97 15.41 -17.92
C ALA A 277 -11.69 16.23 -17.73
N ASP A 278 -11.12 16.15 -16.55
CA ASP A 278 -9.93 16.91 -16.14
C ASP A 278 -8.97 16.09 -15.28
N VAL A 279 -7.90 16.74 -14.82
CA VAL A 279 -6.84 16.11 -14.02
C VAL A 279 -7.32 15.78 -12.61
N ALA A 280 -8.15 16.62 -12.01
CA ALA A 280 -8.64 16.43 -10.64
C ALA A 280 -9.56 15.19 -10.57
N GLU A 281 -10.45 15.04 -11.56
CA GLU A 281 -11.29 13.84 -11.69
C GLU A 281 -10.43 12.59 -11.92
N ALA A 282 -9.46 12.69 -12.85
CA ALA A 282 -8.56 11.57 -13.14
C ALA A 282 -7.80 11.13 -11.89
N GLU A 283 -7.21 12.07 -11.16
CA GLU A 283 -6.48 11.80 -9.92
C GLU A 283 -7.35 11.10 -8.87
N GLN A 284 -8.58 11.57 -8.67
CA GLN A 284 -9.50 10.93 -7.74
C GLN A 284 -9.85 9.49 -8.17
N ARG A 285 -10.11 9.27 -9.46
CA ARG A 285 -10.55 7.97 -10.00
C ARG A 285 -9.44 6.93 -10.05
N ILE A 286 -8.19 7.32 -10.38
CA ILE A 286 -7.07 6.37 -10.50
C ILE A 286 -6.64 5.76 -9.15
N ARG A 287 -7.06 6.33 -8.04
CA ARG A 287 -6.74 5.81 -6.68
C ARG A 287 -7.19 4.35 -6.51
N VAL A 288 -8.24 3.92 -7.21
CA VAL A 288 -8.75 2.55 -7.13
C VAL A 288 -7.71 1.50 -7.59
N VAL A 289 -6.77 1.86 -8.46
CA VAL A 289 -5.71 0.96 -8.96
C VAL A 289 -4.40 1.06 -8.18
N ALA A 290 -4.29 1.96 -7.21
CA ALA A 290 -3.04 2.14 -6.44
C ALA A 290 -2.63 0.85 -5.71
N VAL A 291 -3.55 0.22 -4.98
CA VAL A 291 -3.31 -1.05 -4.27
C VAL A 291 -3.08 -2.22 -5.22
N PRO A 292 -3.91 -2.45 -6.25
CA PRO A 292 -3.64 -3.43 -7.30
C PRO A 292 -2.25 -3.33 -7.90
N LEU A 293 -1.76 -2.13 -8.22
CA LEU A 293 -0.46 -1.93 -8.84
C LEU A 293 0.71 -2.03 -7.85
N THR A 294 0.55 -1.54 -6.62
CA THR A 294 1.64 -1.59 -5.62
C THR A 294 1.74 -2.94 -4.94
N ALA A 295 0.67 -3.43 -4.32
CA ALA A 295 0.66 -4.71 -3.60
C ALA A 295 0.38 -5.89 -4.55
N GLY A 296 -0.64 -5.77 -5.43
CA GLY A 296 -1.05 -6.81 -6.36
C GLY A 296 0.01 -7.12 -7.42
N PHE A 297 0.60 -6.11 -8.03
CA PHE A 297 1.65 -6.30 -9.03
C PHE A 297 3.05 -6.28 -8.41
N ALA A 298 3.56 -5.11 -7.99
CA ALA A 298 4.96 -4.95 -7.61
C ALA A 298 5.33 -5.79 -6.37
N GLY A 299 4.49 -5.81 -5.35
CA GLY A 299 4.67 -6.61 -4.13
C GLY A 299 4.68 -8.10 -4.42
N GLN A 300 3.71 -8.62 -5.20
CA GLN A 300 3.66 -10.06 -5.52
C GLN A 300 4.79 -10.52 -6.44
N VAL A 301 5.21 -9.68 -7.42
CA VAL A 301 6.42 -9.98 -8.21
C VAL A 301 7.64 -10.08 -7.31
N LEU A 302 7.80 -9.14 -6.37
CA LEU A 302 8.92 -9.15 -5.43
C LEU A 302 8.92 -10.42 -4.57
N LEU A 303 7.81 -10.74 -3.90
CA LEU A 303 7.72 -11.91 -3.02
C LEU A 303 7.88 -13.23 -3.80
N GLY A 304 7.25 -13.33 -4.98
CA GLY A 304 7.37 -14.50 -5.85
C GLY A 304 8.78 -14.72 -6.37
N SER A 305 9.42 -13.66 -6.87
CA SER A 305 10.80 -13.71 -7.37
C SER A 305 11.79 -14.05 -6.26
N LEU A 306 11.69 -13.43 -5.10
CA LEU A 306 12.57 -13.74 -3.96
C LEU A 306 12.38 -15.17 -3.45
N SER A 307 11.14 -15.71 -3.47
CA SER A 307 10.87 -17.10 -3.09
C SER A 307 11.58 -18.10 -4.00
N PHE A 308 11.81 -17.75 -5.27
CA PHE A 308 12.54 -18.56 -6.24
C PHE A 308 14.05 -18.32 -6.19
N LEU A 309 14.49 -17.07 -6.12
CA LEU A 309 15.88 -16.69 -6.30
C LEU A 309 16.75 -16.93 -5.05
N ILE A 310 16.19 -16.72 -3.85
CA ILE A 310 16.96 -16.87 -2.60
C ILE A 310 17.47 -18.28 -2.39
N PRO A 311 16.69 -19.37 -2.57
CA PRO A 311 17.21 -20.73 -2.51
C PRO A 311 18.40 -20.99 -3.43
N VAL A 312 18.35 -20.43 -4.65
CA VAL A 312 19.43 -20.60 -5.65
C VAL A 312 20.70 -19.89 -5.20
N VAL A 313 20.60 -18.67 -4.65
CA VAL A 313 21.77 -17.89 -4.19
C VAL A 313 22.37 -18.45 -2.91
N LEU A 314 21.56 -18.97 -1.99
CA LEU A 314 22.06 -19.63 -0.78
C LEU A 314 22.87 -20.92 -1.11
N GLY A 315 22.63 -21.53 -2.27
CA GLY A 315 23.42 -22.63 -2.77
C GLY A 315 23.41 -23.87 -1.86
N GLY A 316 24.57 -24.49 -1.69
CA GLY A 316 24.74 -25.70 -0.86
C GLY A 316 24.32 -27.00 -1.55
N GLY A 317 24.24 -26.97 -2.89
CA GLY A 317 23.94 -28.12 -3.74
C GLY A 317 22.44 -28.39 -3.93
N PRO A 318 22.06 -29.29 -4.85
CA PRO A 318 20.67 -29.47 -5.28
C PRO A 318 19.71 -29.87 -4.15
N ALA A 319 20.15 -30.61 -3.17
CA ALA A 319 19.31 -31.03 -2.03
C ALA A 319 19.02 -29.89 -1.06
N ALA A 320 19.96 -28.94 -0.89
CA ALA A 320 19.77 -27.78 -0.05
C ALA A 320 18.80 -26.77 -0.71
N VAL A 321 18.99 -26.53 -2.01
CA VAL A 321 18.10 -25.66 -2.81
C VAL A 321 16.67 -26.19 -2.75
N ARG A 322 16.45 -27.50 -3.00
CA ARG A 322 15.08 -28.09 -2.90
C ARG A 322 14.46 -27.96 -1.52
N ARG A 323 15.24 -28.08 -0.43
CA ARG A 323 14.73 -27.89 0.94
C ARG A 323 14.35 -26.43 1.20
N ALA A 324 15.14 -25.48 0.73
CA ALA A 324 14.86 -24.06 0.83
C ALA A 324 13.62 -23.67 0.00
N GLU A 325 13.51 -24.18 -1.25
CA GLU A 325 12.31 -24.03 -2.09
C GLU A 325 11.06 -24.57 -1.37
N ALA A 326 11.12 -25.80 -0.84
CA ALA A 326 9.99 -26.42 -0.12
C ALA A 326 9.59 -25.64 1.12
N LEU A 327 10.53 -25.01 1.83
CA LEU A 327 10.22 -24.16 2.98
C LEU A 327 9.50 -22.89 2.55
N LEU A 328 9.99 -22.20 1.53
CA LEU A 328 9.37 -20.96 1.02
C LEU A 328 8.03 -21.22 0.28
N ASP A 329 7.81 -22.43 -0.21
CA ASP A 329 6.54 -22.87 -0.82
C ASP A 329 5.50 -23.32 0.24
N ARG A 330 5.86 -23.34 1.53
CA ARG A 330 4.99 -23.81 2.60
C ARG A 330 3.70 -23.00 2.67
N ALA A 331 2.56 -23.70 2.71
CA ALA A 331 1.23 -23.12 2.63
C ALA A 331 1.01 -22.19 1.41
N GLY A 332 1.74 -22.40 0.32
CA GLY A 332 1.71 -21.57 -0.88
C GLY A 332 0.31 -21.26 -1.40
N PRO A 333 -0.57 -22.27 -1.62
CA PRO A 333 -1.95 -22.02 -2.08
C PRO A 333 -2.78 -21.17 -1.13
N ALA A 334 -2.66 -21.39 0.19
CA ALA A 334 -3.38 -20.57 1.18
C ALA A 334 -2.90 -19.11 1.15
N ARG A 335 -1.58 -18.88 1.14
CA ARG A 335 -0.98 -17.54 1.05
C ARG A 335 -1.38 -16.82 -0.23
N LEU A 336 -1.46 -17.54 -1.35
CA LEU A 336 -1.88 -16.98 -2.63
C LEU A 336 -3.36 -16.54 -2.57
N VAL A 337 -4.23 -17.37 -2.00
CA VAL A 337 -5.66 -17.05 -1.84
C VAL A 337 -5.84 -15.89 -0.87
N LEU A 338 -5.21 -15.92 0.31
CA LEU A 338 -5.27 -14.83 1.30
C LEU A 338 -4.84 -13.49 0.70
N GLY A 339 -3.72 -13.47 -0.02
CA GLY A 339 -3.21 -12.25 -0.65
C GLY A 339 -4.16 -11.74 -1.74
N ASN A 340 -4.55 -12.58 -2.69
CA ASN A 340 -5.31 -12.12 -3.85
C ASN A 340 -6.79 -11.88 -3.56
N ALA A 341 -7.46 -12.75 -2.80
CA ALA A 341 -8.84 -12.53 -2.40
C ALA A 341 -8.97 -11.37 -1.40
N GLY A 342 -8.03 -11.25 -0.45
CA GLY A 342 -7.97 -10.11 0.45
C GLY A 342 -7.79 -8.78 -0.31
N LEU A 343 -6.86 -8.72 -1.28
CA LEU A 343 -6.69 -7.55 -2.15
C LEU A 343 -7.94 -7.24 -2.97
N LEU A 344 -8.59 -8.27 -3.53
CA LEU A 344 -9.81 -8.08 -4.30
C LEU A 344 -10.91 -7.45 -3.45
N VAL A 345 -11.12 -7.94 -2.23
CA VAL A 345 -12.10 -7.35 -1.31
C VAL A 345 -11.74 -5.91 -0.96
N CYS A 346 -10.46 -5.60 -0.76
CA CYS A 346 -10.01 -4.23 -0.46
C CYS A 346 -10.31 -3.22 -1.59
N VAL A 347 -10.42 -3.67 -2.84
CA VAL A 347 -10.74 -2.80 -4.00
C VAL A 347 -12.24 -2.57 -4.14
N LEU A 348 -13.06 -3.48 -3.63
CA LEU A 348 -14.52 -3.38 -3.71
C LEU A 348 -15.08 -2.30 -2.75
N PRO A 349 -16.28 -1.76 -3.05
CA PRO A 349 -16.96 -0.81 -2.18
C PRO A 349 -17.58 -1.52 -0.96
N VAL A 350 -16.72 -2.08 -0.10
CA VAL A 350 -17.12 -2.77 1.13
C VAL A 350 -17.00 -1.85 2.35
N PRO A 351 -17.68 -2.18 3.47
CA PRO A 351 -17.55 -1.46 4.74
C PRO A 351 -16.09 -1.36 5.20
N SER A 352 -15.75 -0.28 5.93
CA SER A 352 -14.35 -0.03 6.32
C SER A 352 -13.76 -1.14 7.20
N LEU A 353 -14.53 -1.73 8.12
CA LEU A 353 -14.04 -2.84 8.96
C LEU A 353 -13.76 -4.11 8.15
N VAL A 354 -14.58 -4.41 7.13
CA VAL A 354 -14.31 -5.53 6.21
C VAL A 354 -13.00 -5.28 5.47
N ARG A 355 -12.76 -4.04 5.01
CA ARG A 355 -11.53 -3.69 4.33
C ARG A 355 -10.31 -3.79 5.25
N VAL A 356 -10.42 -3.33 6.51
CA VAL A 356 -9.35 -3.46 7.52
C VAL A 356 -9.03 -4.92 7.79
N THR A 357 -10.02 -5.76 8.06
CA THR A 357 -9.78 -7.19 8.34
C THR A 357 -9.15 -7.92 7.15
N CYS A 358 -9.59 -7.62 5.91
CA CYS A 358 -9.00 -8.19 4.71
C CYS A 358 -7.58 -7.65 4.44
N SER A 359 -7.31 -6.36 4.71
CA SER A 359 -5.96 -5.80 4.57
C SER A 359 -4.97 -6.42 5.56
N LEU A 360 -5.41 -6.75 6.78
CA LEU A 360 -4.59 -7.49 7.75
C LEU A 360 -4.23 -8.89 7.25
N LEU A 361 -5.11 -9.58 6.51
CA LEU A 361 -4.77 -10.85 5.87
C LEU A 361 -3.68 -10.68 4.80
N VAL A 362 -3.76 -9.63 3.99
CA VAL A 362 -2.72 -9.32 3.00
C VAL A 362 -1.39 -9.04 3.69
N LEU A 363 -1.40 -8.24 4.76
CA LEU A 363 -0.21 -7.97 5.57
C LEU A 363 0.36 -9.25 6.21
N ALA A 364 -0.50 -10.14 6.69
CA ALA A 364 -0.11 -11.43 7.24
C ALA A 364 0.65 -12.30 6.22
N VAL A 365 0.33 -12.22 4.92
CA VAL A 365 1.09 -12.91 3.86
C VAL A 365 2.52 -12.39 3.77
N VAL A 366 2.72 -11.06 3.90
CA VAL A 366 4.07 -10.45 3.89
C VAL A 366 4.84 -10.88 5.13
N ILE A 367 4.23 -10.83 6.31
CA ILE A 367 4.84 -11.27 7.57
C ILE A 367 5.21 -12.76 7.49
N TRP A 368 4.30 -13.59 6.98
CA TRP A 368 4.56 -15.02 6.80
C TRP A 368 5.75 -15.27 5.88
N PHE A 369 5.82 -14.54 4.76
CA PHE A 369 6.98 -14.61 3.87
C PHE A 369 8.28 -14.25 4.61
N LEU A 370 8.30 -13.18 5.41
CA LEU A 370 9.48 -12.77 6.19
C LEU A 370 9.92 -13.85 7.19
N VAL A 371 8.97 -14.50 7.86
CA VAL A 371 9.24 -15.61 8.79
C VAL A 371 9.84 -16.82 8.05
N LEU A 372 9.27 -17.22 6.92
CA LEU A 372 9.79 -18.30 6.11
C LEU A 372 11.18 -17.98 5.55
N LEU A 373 11.38 -16.75 5.13
CA LEU A 373 12.67 -16.26 4.64
C LEU A 373 13.74 -16.31 5.73
N ALA A 374 13.45 -15.77 6.92
CA ALA A 374 14.35 -15.83 8.07
C ALA A 374 14.71 -17.29 8.42
N GLY A 375 13.70 -18.17 8.45
CA GLY A 375 13.93 -19.60 8.68
C GLY A 375 14.79 -20.28 7.60
N THR A 376 14.69 -19.82 6.35
CA THR A 376 15.50 -20.34 5.24
C THR A 376 16.95 -19.88 5.36
N VAL A 377 17.17 -18.59 5.59
CA VAL A 377 18.51 -18.00 5.72
C VAL A 377 19.25 -18.55 6.95
N THR A 378 18.60 -18.63 8.10
CA THR A 378 19.24 -19.15 9.33
C THR A 378 19.65 -20.60 9.21
N ARG A 379 18.86 -21.44 8.52
CA ARG A 379 19.23 -22.85 8.26
C ARG A 379 20.38 -22.95 7.25
N GLY A 380 20.43 -22.08 6.24
CA GLY A 380 21.55 -21.98 5.32
C GLY A 380 22.87 -21.67 6.05
N LEU A 381 22.87 -20.58 6.83
CA LEU A 381 24.05 -20.11 7.58
C LEU A 381 24.55 -21.13 8.62
N ARG A 382 23.64 -21.84 9.31
CA ARG A 382 24.04 -22.89 10.28
C ARG A 382 24.73 -24.06 9.61
N ARG A 383 24.31 -24.40 8.40
CA ARG A 383 24.92 -25.50 7.62
C ARG A 383 26.32 -25.14 7.18
N ASP A 384 26.54 -23.92 6.66
CA ASP A 384 27.86 -23.47 6.22
C ASP A 384 28.87 -23.48 7.38
N ARG A 385 28.43 -23.06 8.59
CA ARG A 385 29.24 -23.17 9.80
C ARG A 385 29.56 -24.61 10.21
N GLY A 386 28.60 -25.52 10.08
CA GLY A 386 28.82 -26.97 10.38
C GLY A 386 29.76 -27.66 9.38
N GLN A 387 29.76 -27.23 8.11
CA GLN A 387 30.71 -27.73 7.11
C GLN A 387 32.13 -27.18 7.32
N ALA A 388 32.25 -25.90 7.67
CA ALA A 388 33.56 -25.29 7.96
C ALA A 388 34.28 -25.92 9.17
N THR A 389 33.54 -26.54 10.09
CA THR A 389 34.12 -27.27 11.25
C THR A 389 34.50 -28.72 10.94
N THR A 390 34.02 -29.31 9.82
CA THR A 390 34.31 -30.69 9.42
C THR A 390 35.36 -30.81 8.31
N ASP A 391 35.71 -29.71 7.62
CA ASP A 391 36.68 -29.70 6.53
C ASP A 391 38.17 -29.66 6.98
N GLY A 392 38.45 -30.06 8.22
CA GLY A 392 39.82 -30.15 8.75
C GLY A 392 40.71 -31.27 8.19
N VAL A 393 40.22 -32.11 7.26
CA VAL A 393 41.05 -33.14 6.60
C VAL A 393 40.57 -33.32 5.16
N PRO A 394 41.37 -33.02 4.14
CA PRO A 394 41.04 -33.39 2.78
C PRO A 394 41.26 -34.90 2.60
N ALA A 395 40.21 -35.68 2.70
CA ALA A 395 40.24 -37.06 2.27
C ALA A 395 40.27 -37.12 0.73
N LEU A 396 41.42 -37.32 0.18
CA LEU A 396 41.64 -37.78 -1.20
C LEU A 396 40.86 -39.08 -1.43
N ARG A 397 39.63 -38.97 -1.91
CA ARG A 397 38.90 -40.08 -2.51
C ARG A 397 39.15 -40.11 -4.01
N SER A 398 40.25 -40.73 -4.41
CA SER A 398 40.47 -41.23 -5.75
C SER A 398 39.63 -42.49 -5.96
N GLY A 399 38.53 -42.38 -6.66
CA GLY A 399 37.72 -43.48 -7.16
C GLY A 399 36.71 -42.97 -8.18
N PRO A 400 36.49 -43.65 -9.32
CA PRO A 400 35.50 -43.21 -10.29
C PRO A 400 34.11 -43.33 -9.69
N VAL A 401 33.42 -42.18 -9.59
CA VAL A 401 32.03 -42.13 -9.18
C VAL A 401 31.18 -42.68 -10.32
N PRO A 402 30.42 -43.78 -10.12
CA PRO A 402 29.43 -44.18 -11.10
C PRO A 402 28.33 -43.12 -11.14
N VAL A 403 28.17 -42.50 -12.29
CA VAL A 403 27.07 -41.58 -12.57
C VAL A 403 25.83 -42.39 -12.97
N PRO A 404 24.81 -42.53 -12.15
CA PRO A 404 23.50 -42.95 -12.62
C PRO A 404 22.75 -41.71 -13.12
N VAL A 405 22.87 -41.43 -14.41
CA VAL A 405 22.32 -40.25 -15.06
C VAL A 405 20.82 -40.36 -15.35
N GLN A 406 20.12 -41.41 -14.97
CA GLN A 406 18.79 -41.62 -15.54
C GLN A 406 17.62 -41.89 -14.62
N GLU A 407 17.73 -41.82 -13.29
CA GLU A 407 16.58 -42.24 -12.45
C GLU A 407 16.05 -41.28 -11.40
N ARG A 408 16.37 -39.98 -11.43
CA ARG A 408 15.83 -39.02 -10.45
C ARG A 408 15.22 -37.74 -11.02
N LEU A 409 14.62 -37.82 -12.20
CA LEU A 409 13.76 -36.73 -12.73
C LEU A 409 12.27 -36.90 -12.38
N GLY A 410 11.93 -37.80 -11.46
CA GLY A 410 10.55 -38.24 -11.30
C GLY A 410 9.95 -38.31 -9.91
N ALA A 411 10.49 -37.66 -8.87
CA ALA A 411 9.72 -37.55 -7.63
C ALA A 411 9.16 -36.12 -7.47
N PRO A 412 7.83 -35.90 -7.60
CA PRO A 412 7.25 -34.66 -7.18
C PRO A 412 7.47 -34.51 -5.66
N ALA A 413 7.91 -33.33 -5.23
CA ALA A 413 7.95 -33.02 -3.80
C ALA A 413 6.57 -33.29 -3.22
N SER A 414 6.45 -34.36 -2.48
CA SER A 414 5.25 -34.77 -1.79
C SER A 414 4.93 -33.70 -0.75
N GLY A 415 3.81 -32.99 -0.94
CA GLY A 415 3.23 -32.37 0.21
C GLY A 415 2.61 -31.00 0.15
N SER A 416 2.18 -30.48 -0.95
CA SER A 416 1.10 -29.48 -0.85
C SER A 416 -0.23 -30.23 -0.98
N ARG A 417 -0.94 -30.40 0.14
CA ARG A 417 -2.36 -30.79 0.14
C ARG A 417 -3.12 -29.61 -0.51
N GLY A 418 -3.05 -29.52 -1.86
CA GLY A 418 -3.53 -28.39 -2.64
C GLY A 418 -4.97 -27.95 -2.31
N PRO A 419 -5.97 -28.86 -2.36
CA PRO A 419 -7.38 -28.48 -2.11
C PRO A 419 -7.63 -28.03 -0.67
N ALA A 420 -7.07 -28.71 0.34
CA ALA A 420 -7.25 -28.36 1.74
C ALA A 420 -6.64 -26.99 2.09
N SER A 421 -5.49 -26.63 1.53
CA SER A 421 -4.86 -25.34 1.79
C SER A 421 -5.55 -24.17 1.07
N VAL A 422 -6.13 -24.38 -0.10
CA VAL A 422 -7.01 -23.39 -0.77
C VAL A 422 -8.26 -23.16 0.07
N GLY A 423 -8.92 -24.25 0.54
CA GLY A 423 -10.08 -24.16 1.43
C GLY A 423 -9.79 -23.39 2.71
N THR A 424 -8.63 -23.61 3.34
CA THR A 424 -8.20 -22.85 4.53
C THR A 424 -8.04 -21.36 4.21
N GLY A 425 -7.45 -21.01 3.07
CA GLY A 425 -7.30 -19.63 2.65
C GLY A 425 -8.64 -18.94 2.41
N LEU A 426 -9.58 -19.60 1.71
CA LEU A 426 -10.93 -19.08 1.47
C LEU A 426 -11.72 -18.93 2.78
N ALA A 427 -11.66 -19.92 3.66
CA ALA A 427 -12.33 -19.86 4.96
C ALA A 427 -11.83 -18.67 5.80
N ALA A 428 -10.54 -18.38 5.78
CA ALA A 428 -9.97 -17.22 6.48
C ALA A 428 -10.45 -15.89 5.88
N VAL A 429 -10.58 -15.78 4.56
CA VAL A 429 -11.15 -14.58 3.91
C VAL A 429 -12.63 -14.42 4.25
N VAL A 430 -13.42 -15.47 4.18
CA VAL A 430 -14.83 -15.44 4.55
C VAL A 430 -15.00 -15.04 6.02
N LEU A 431 -14.17 -15.60 6.91
CA LEU A 431 -14.18 -15.24 8.33
C LEU A 431 -13.82 -13.77 8.54
N ALA A 432 -12.82 -13.24 7.83
CA ALA A 432 -12.44 -11.83 7.92
C ALA A 432 -13.57 -10.90 7.43
N ILE A 433 -14.27 -11.28 6.37
CA ILE A 433 -15.45 -10.55 5.88
C ILE A 433 -16.56 -10.61 6.94
N ALA A 434 -16.84 -11.79 7.48
CA ALA A 434 -17.88 -11.97 8.49
C ALA A 434 -17.60 -11.17 9.78
N VAL A 435 -16.35 -11.21 10.29
CA VAL A 435 -15.93 -10.44 11.47
C VAL A 435 -16.01 -8.93 11.19
N GLY A 436 -15.55 -8.48 10.01
CA GLY A 436 -15.64 -7.09 9.63
C GLY A 436 -17.09 -6.61 9.45
N ALA A 437 -17.96 -7.46 8.90
CA ALA A 437 -19.38 -7.15 8.75
C ALA A 437 -20.12 -7.15 10.11
N ALA A 438 -19.83 -8.13 10.97
CA ALA A 438 -20.44 -8.20 12.30
C ALA A 438 -20.01 -7.04 13.22
N GLY A 439 -18.83 -6.48 13.00
CA GLY A 439 -18.34 -5.29 13.72
C GLY A 439 -18.92 -3.98 13.21
N ASP A 440 -19.63 -3.97 12.06
CA ASP A 440 -20.24 -2.75 11.49
C ASP A 440 -21.76 -2.77 11.68
N PRO A 441 -22.31 -2.05 12.67
CA PRO A 441 -23.76 -2.05 12.96
C PRO A 441 -24.62 -1.65 11.76
N ALA A 442 -24.08 -0.83 10.84
CA ALA A 442 -24.79 -0.40 9.64
C ALA A 442 -25.00 -1.53 8.62
N VAL A 443 -24.18 -2.60 8.68
CA VAL A 443 -24.31 -3.78 7.79
C VAL A 443 -25.36 -4.75 8.33
N LEU A 444 -25.55 -4.80 9.64
CA LEU A 444 -26.52 -5.70 10.29
C LEU A 444 -27.98 -5.27 10.08
N GLY A 445 -28.21 -4.15 9.37
CA GLY A 445 -29.56 -3.71 9.05
C GLY A 445 -30.40 -3.39 10.30
N VAL A 446 -29.77 -3.09 11.43
CA VAL A 446 -30.45 -2.57 12.61
C VAL A 446 -30.88 -1.14 12.24
N ARG A 447 -31.93 -1.06 11.43
CA ARG A 447 -32.80 0.09 11.42
C ARG A 447 -33.51 0.06 12.75
N ALA A 448 -33.02 0.80 13.71
CA ALA A 448 -33.87 1.21 14.79
C ALA A 448 -35.03 1.97 14.15
N ASP A 449 -36.24 1.44 14.24
CA ASP A 449 -37.43 2.18 13.86
C ASP A 449 -37.44 3.44 14.70
N VAL A 450 -37.22 4.59 14.04
CA VAL A 450 -36.97 5.90 14.68
C VAL A 450 -38.30 6.60 14.99
N ASP A 451 -39.38 5.85 14.98
CA ASP A 451 -40.65 6.34 15.50
C ASP A 451 -40.70 6.10 17.02
N GLY A 452 -39.84 6.77 17.74
CA GLY A 452 -39.90 6.82 19.23
C GLY A 452 -41.12 7.58 19.71
N GLY A 453 -42.31 7.18 19.34
CA GLY A 453 -43.58 7.58 19.92
C GLY A 453 -43.84 9.08 20.16
N VAL A 454 -43.05 9.96 19.47
CA VAL A 454 -43.13 11.40 19.66
C VAL A 454 -44.00 12.02 18.58
N THR A 455 -44.96 12.82 18.99
CA THR A 455 -45.82 13.57 18.07
C THR A 455 -44.97 14.56 17.25
N PRO A 456 -45.00 14.50 15.90
CA PRO A 456 -44.27 15.45 15.07
C PRO A 456 -44.72 16.88 15.32
N THR A 457 -43.79 17.78 15.57
CA THR A 457 -44.11 19.23 15.72
C THR A 457 -44.35 19.91 14.39
N GLY A 458 -44.00 19.26 13.26
CA GLY A 458 -44.00 19.88 11.93
C GLY A 458 -42.86 20.87 11.69
N ARG A 459 -42.01 21.13 12.69
CA ARG A 459 -40.88 22.06 12.56
C ARG A 459 -39.63 21.31 12.12
N THR A 460 -38.69 22.04 11.50
CA THR A 460 -37.39 21.52 11.09
C THR A 460 -36.29 22.33 11.77
N THR A 461 -35.46 21.62 12.54
CA THR A 461 -34.23 22.17 13.11
C THR A 461 -33.09 21.88 12.18
N THR A 462 -32.43 22.90 11.61
CA THR A 462 -31.28 22.75 10.72
C THR A 462 -30.00 23.18 11.45
N VAL A 463 -28.98 22.30 11.45
CA VAL A 463 -27.70 22.56 12.11
C VAL A 463 -26.56 22.35 11.13
N ALA A 464 -25.67 23.32 11.02
CA ALA A 464 -24.43 23.21 10.29
C ALA A 464 -23.37 22.56 11.18
N VAL A 465 -22.73 21.50 10.66
CA VAL A 465 -21.67 20.78 11.36
C VAL A 465 -20.45 20.71 10.43
N SER A 466 -19.30 21.15 10.93
CA SER A 466 -18.04 21.01 10.22
C SER A 466 -17.23 19.81 10.76
N MET A 467 -16.48 19.17 9.87
CA MET A 467 -15.54 18.09 10.18
C MET A 467 -14.13 18.57 9.93
N ALA A 468 -13.28 18.55 10.96
CA ALA A 468 -11.85 18.85 10.83
C ALA A 468 -11.09 18.22 12.01
N GLY A 469 -9.84 17.78 11.78
CA GLY A 469 -8.95 17.32 12.83
C GLY A 469 -9.53 16.22 13.72
N MET A 470 -10.22 15.22 13.14
CA MET A 470 -10.89 14.11 13.85
C MET A 470 -11.99 14.56 14.83
N ARG A 471 -12.69 15.67 14.52
CA ARG A 471 -13.79 16.21 15.35
C ARG A 471 -14.93 16.70 14.49
N PHE A 472 -16.15 16.58 15.03
CA PHE A 472 -17.33 17.32 14.59
C PHE A 472 -17.43 18.62 15.38
N THR A 473 -17.77 19.71 14.72
CA THR A 473 -17.99 21.01 15.36
C THR A 473 -19.31 21.61 14.86
N PRO A 474 -20.34 21.75 15.72
CA PRO A 474 -20.38 21.33 17.12
C PRO A 474 -20.39 19.79 17.28
N SER A 475 -19.89 19.27 18.40
CA SER A 475 -19.94 17.85 18.75
C SER A 475 -21.24 17.46 19.46
N VAL A 476 -22.04 18.41 19.88
CA VAL A 476 -23.34 18.21 20.50
C VAL A 476 -24.38 19.10 19.80
N ILE A 477 -25.43 18.49 19.28
CA ILE A 477 -26.58 19.13 18.65
C ILE A 477 -27.76 19.01 19.60
N ARG A 478 -28.47 20.13 19.87
CA ARG A 478 -29.71 20.11 20.65
C ARG A 478 -30.90 20.29 19.72
N VAL A 479 -31.89 19.40 19.85
CA VAL A 479 -33.08 19.36 19.00
C VAL A 479 -34.32 19.26 19.88
N PRO A 480 -35.34 20.10 19.68
CA PRO A 480 -36.63 19.91 20.36
C PRO A 480 -37.28 18.54 20.00
N ALA A 481 -37.91 17.90 21.00
CA ALA A 481 -38.62 16.66 20.77
C ALA A 481 -39.70 16.83 19.69
N GLY A 482 -39.73 15.89 18.72
CA GLY A 482 -40.69 15.88 17.62
C GLY A 482 -40.30 16.78 16.42
N ASP A 483 -39.22 17.54 16.50
CA ASP A 483 -38.70 18.29 15.34
C ASP A 483 -37.99 17.36 14.35
N ARG A 484 -38.11 17.70 13.07
CA ARG A 484 -37.27 17.10 12.02
C ARG A 484 -35.87 17.71 12.09
N LEU A 485 -34.83 16.87 12.16
CA LEU A 485 -33.45 17.36 12.16
C LEU A 485 -32.84 17.30 10.76
N VAL A 486 -32.23 18.38 10.31
CA VAL A 486 -31.43 18.46 9.11
C VAL A 486 -30.00 18.86 9.49
N ILE A 487 -29.02 17.95 9.29
CA ILE A 487 -27.62 18.26 9.51
C ILE A 487 -26.98 18.58 8.15
N VAL A 488 -26.44 19.79 8.03
CA VAL A 488 -25.61 20.21 6.89
C VAL A 488 -24.15 19.97 7.29
N LEU A 489 -23.56 18.95 6.71
CA LEU A 489 -22.23 18.48 7.06
C LEU A 489 -21.20 18.95 6.03
N THR A 490 -20.18 19.70 6.46
CA THR A 490 -19.10 20.20 5.59
C THR A 490 -17.77 19.64 6.04
N ASN A 491 -17.02 18.99 5.16
CA ASN A 491 -15.67 18.51 5.45
C ASN A 491 -14.64 19.62 5.22
N ARG A 492 -14.20 20.28 6.30
CA ARG A 492 -13.11 21.27 6.30
C ARG A 492 -11.75 20.66 6.66
N GLY A 493 -11.70 19.36 6.85
CA GLY A 493 -10.49 18.62 7.16
C GLY A 493 -9.77 18.17 5.90
N THR A 494 -8.66 17.49 6.12
CA THR A 494 -7.75 16.97 5.08
C THR A 494 -8.04 15.51 4.73
N TYR A 495 -8.82 14.83 5.57
CA TYR A 495 -9.19 13.42 5.39
C TYR A 495 -10.65 13.29 4.96
N ARG A 496 -10.98 12.13 4.37
CA ARG A 496 -12.38 11.79 4.12
C ARG A 496 -13.08 11.47 5.43
N HIS A 497 -14.27 12.03 5.60
CA HIS A 497 -15.10 11.78 6.76
C HIS A 497 -16.55 11.54 6.33
N ASP A 498 -17.28 10.87 7.20
CA ASP A 498 -18.74 10.74 7.11
C ASP A 498 -19.36 10.91 8.50
N LEU A 499 -20.66 10.93 8.55
CA LEU A 499 -21.43 10.86 9.79
C LEU A 499 -22.38 9.68 9.70
N VAL A 500 -22.30 8.79 10.66
CA VAL A 500 -23.25 7.71 10.90
C VAL A 500 -23.89 7.95 12.25
N LEU A 501 -25.21 7.92 12.31
CA LEU A 501 -25.97 8.00 13.56
C LEU A 501 -26.39 6.60 14.00
N GLU A 502 -26.60 6.44 15.30
CA GLU A 502 -27.00 5.18 15.94
C GLU A 502 -28.25 4.56 15.31
N ASN A 503 -29.18 5.40 14.82
CA ASN A 503 -30.38 4.97 14.10
C ASN A 503 -30.13 4.52 12.64
N GLY A 504 -28.86 4.42 12.21
CA GLY A 504 -28.48 4.00 10.87
C GLY A 504 -28.51 5.08 9.80
N ALA A 505 -29.00 6.30 10.10
CA ALA A 505 -28.94 7.41 9.18
C ALA A 505 -27.47 7.84 8.95
N ARG A 506 -27.08 8.07 7.71
CA ARG A 506 -25.69 8.37 7.37
C ARG A 506 -25.53 9.24 6.15
N THR A 507 -24.42 9.96 6.09
CA THR A 507 -23.98 10.67 4.89
C THR A 507 -23.09 9.76 4.01
N PRO A 508 -22.92 10.07 2.73
CA PRO A 508 -21.79 9.53 1.96
C PRO A 508 -20.47 10.01 2.59
N ARG A 509 -19.37 9.32 2.25
CA ARG A 509 -18.03 9.78 2.62
C ARG A 509 -17.66 11.03 1.83
N LEU A 510 -17.46 12.12 2.53
CA LEU A 510 -17.14 13.43 1.98
C LEU A 510 -15.63 13.57 1.83
N ALA A 511 -15.18 13.95 0.65
CA ALA A 511 -13.81 14.40 0.42
C ALA A 511 -13.57 15.75 1.11
N PRO A 512 -12.32 16.18 1.30
CA PRO A 512 -12.00 17.56 1.68
C PRO A 512 -12.77 18.58 0.85
N GLY A 513 -13.39 19.56 1.50
CA GLY A 513 -14.27 20.55 0.88
C GLY A 513 -15.68 20.05 0.52
N GLY A 514 -15.96 18.74 0.63
CA GLY A 514 -17.26 18.17 0.31
C GLY A 514 -18.34 18.52 1.33
N GLU A 515 -19.59 18.61 0.86
CA GLU A 515 -20.77 18.90 1.67
C GLU A 515 -21.86 17.85 1.45
N ALA A 516 -22.62 17.52 2.49
CA ALA A 516 -23.80 16.67 2.41
C ALA A 516 -24.88 17.13 3.40
N ARG A 517 -26.14 16.85 3.05
CA ARG A 517 -27.29 17.05 3.92
C ARG A 517 -27.81 15.69 4.40
N LEU A 518 -27.97 15.56 5.72
CA LEU A 518 -28.58 14.39 6.36
C LEU A 518 -29.90 14.84 6.99
N ALA A 519 -31.00 14.37 6.43
CA ALA A 519 -32.32 14.62 6.97
C ALA A 519 -32.78 13.40 7.78
N ILE A 520 -33.22 13.66 9.00
CA ILE A 520 -33.73 12.66 9.95
C ILE A 520 -35.18 13.02 10.27
N GLY A 521 -36.04 12.02 10.40
CA GLY A 521 -37.43 12.17 10.79
C GLY A 521 -37.61 12.85 12.15
N PRO A 522 -38.82 12.91 12.70
CA PRO A 522 -39.04 13.48 14.03
C PRO A 522 -38.12 12.82 15.05
N VAL A 523 -37.31 13.61 15.75
CA VAL A 523 -36.33 13.06 16.70
C VAL A 523 -36.99 12.98 18.08
N GLY A 524 -37.15 11.77 18.58
CA GLY A 524 -37.77 11.46 19.87
C GLY A 524 -36.79 11.06 20.96
N GLU A 525 -35.58 10.67 20.60
CA GLU A 525 -34.54 10.16 21.52
C GLU A 525 -33.18 10.75 21.20
N ASP A 526 -32.33 10.74 22.23
CA ASP A 526 -30.94 11.08 22.05
C ASP A 526 -30.27 10.10 21.10
N LEU A 527 -29.44 10.59 20.17
CA LEU A 527 -28.74 9.76 19.22
C LEU A 527 -27.23 10.02 19.32
N ASP A 528 -26.46 8.96 19.39
CA ASP A 528 -25.02 9.04 19.22
C ASP A 528 -24.65 8.94 17.74
N GLY A 529 -23.65 9.71 17.34
CA GLY A 529 -23.10 9.73 15.99
C GLY A 529 -21.58 9.61 16.00
N TRP A 530 -21.02 9.09 14.91
CA TRP A 530 -19.58 8.94 14.75
C TRP A 530 -19.18 8.94 13.27
N CYS A 531 -17.90 9.18 13.02
CA CYS A 531 -17.31 8.90 11.72
C CYS A 531 -17.06 7.40 11.57
N SER A 532 -17.52 6.79 10.44
CA SER A 532 -17.36 5.36 10.19
C SER A 532 -16.00 5.00 9.61
N VAL A 533 -15.14 5.96 9.34
CA VAL A 533 -13.77 5.69 8.94
C VAL A 533 -13.03 5.01 10.08
N ALA A 534 -12.33 3.91 9.76
CA ALA A 534 -11.69 3.07 10.76
C ALA A 534 -10.71 3.87 11.62
N GLY A 535 -10.83 3.73 12.94
CA GLY A 535 -10.01 4.46 13.91
C GLY A 535 -10.53 5.84 14.29
N HIS A 536 -11.36 6.52 13.49
CA HIS A 536 -11.79 7.90 13.76
C HIS A 536 -12.71 8.00 15.01
N ARG A 537 -13.64 7.06 15.18
CA ARG A 537 -14.46 6.96 16.40
C ARG A 537 -13.62 6.81 17.65
N GLN A 538 -12.59 5.94 17.61
CA GLN A 538 -11.68 5.68 18.72
C GLN A 538 -10.77 6.89 19.03
N MET A 539 -10.51 7.73 18.04
CA MET A 539 -9.78 9.01 18.22
C MET A 539 -10.68 10.15 18.68
N GLY A 540 -11.95 9.87 18.99
CA GLY A 540 -12.90 10.84 19.54
C GLY A 540 -13.73 11.58 18.48
N MET A 541 -13.77 11.12 17.22
CA MET A 541 -14.63 11.71 16.20
C MET A 541 -16.08 11.25 16.39
N THR A 542 -16.73 11.82 17.40
CA THR A 542 -18.12 11.53 17.81
C THR A 542 -18.97 12.80 17.81
N LEU A 543 -20.27 12.61 17.60
CA LEU A 543 -21.29 13.66 17.65
C LEU A 543 -22.46 13.14 18.49
N GLN A 544 -23.11 14.01 19.25
CA GLN A 544 -24.28 13.68 20.04
C GLN A 544 -25.46 14.56 19.64
N VAL A 545 -26.58 13.93 19.35
CA VAL A 545 -27.86 14.62 19.21
C VAL A 545 -28.59 14.48 20.55
N ARG A 546 -28.90 15.60 21.19
CA ARG A 546 -29.61 15.65 22.47
C ARG A 546 -30.99 16.24 22.27
N VAL A 547 -32.00 15.50 22.67
CA VAL A 547 -33.41 15.94 22.58
C VAL A 547 -33.75 16.81 23.76
N THR A 548 -34.30 17.99 23.49
CA THR A 548 -34.76 18.93 24.51
C THR A 548 -36.30 18.98 24.57
N GLY A 549 -36.87 19.26 25.75
CA GLY A 549 -38.33 19.37 25.92
C GLY A 549 -39.05 18.04 26.12
N ARG A 550 -38.37 16.99 26.53
CA ARG A 550 -39.02 15.78 27.08
C ARG A 550 -39.59 16.11 28.45
N ASP A 551 -40.91 16.13 28.58
CA ASP A 551 -41.56 16.04 29.90
C ASP A 551 -41.16 14.71 30.54
N ARG A 552 -40.50 14.78 31.70
CA ARG A 552 -40.12 13.61 32.51
C ARG A 552 -41.30 12.90 33.16
N SER A 553 -42.48 12.90 32.55
CA SER A 553 -43.71 12.39 33.14
C SER A 553 -44.02 10.93 32.86
N ALA A 554 -43.11 10.12 32.33
CA ALA A 554 -43.40 8.72 32.01
C ALA A 554 -42.39 7.71 32.49
N ALA A 555 -41.75 7.91 33.65
CA ALA A 555 -40.92 6.88 34.28
C ALA A 555 -40.95 7.01 35.81
N ALA A 556 -42.16 6.95 36.39
CA ALA A 556 -42.34 6.72 37.83
C ALA A 556 -43.65 5.97 38.05
N GLY A 557 -43.64 4.72 37.77
CA GLY A 557 -44.66 3.75 38.18
C GLY A 557 -43.96 2.62 38.92
N ASP A 558 -43.70 2.80 40.20
CA ASP A 558 -43.51 1.70 41.12
C ASP A 558 -44.39 1.96 42.37
N PRO A 559 -45.34 1.10 42.67
CA PRO A 559 -46.15 1.22 43.88
C PRO A 559 -45.66 0.19 44.90
N THR A 560 -45.11 0.64 46.01
CA THR A 560 -45.40 0.02 47.31
C THR A 560 -44.79 0.82 48.47
N SER A 561 -45.71 1.46 49.19
CA SER A 561 -45.89 1.59 50.63
C SER A 561 -44.68 1.45 51.59
N GLY A 562 -44.57 2.46 52.45
CA GLY A 562 -43.77 2.34 53.69
C GLY A 562 -43.60 3.65 54.41
N THR A 563 -44.63 4.02 55.18
CA THR A 563 -44.70 5.12 56.15
C THR A 563 -43.50 5.20 57.10
N SER A 564 -42.94 6.40 57.31
CA SER A 564 -42.71 6.97 58.67
C SER A 564 -42.06 8.34 58.62
N THR A 565 -42.65 9.21 59.36
CA THR A 565 -42.42 10.68 59.54
C THR A 565 -41.18 10.95 60.48
N PRO A 566 -40.68 12.18 60.51
CA PRO A 566 -39.35 12.53 61.03
C PRO A 566 -39.28 12.89 62.51
N PRO A 567 -38.13 13.27 63.01
CA PRO A 567 -38.06 14.62 63.54
C PRO A 567 -36.77 15.42 63.26
N ALA A 568 -36.98 16.72 63.38
CA ALA A 568 -36.04 17.80 63.27
C ALA A 568 -35.13 17.94 64.52
N THR A 569 -33.97 18.54 64.34
CA THR A 569 -33.30 19.61 65.17
C THR A 569 -31.99 19.93 64.45
N ALA A 570 -31.73 21.15 64.03
CA ALA A 570 -31.29 22.39 64.71
C ALA A 570 -29.80 22.36 65.14
N GLY A 571 -29.13 23.42 64.71
CA GLY A 571 -27.87 23.96 65.35
C GLY A 571 -26.71 24.10 64.39
N ASP A 572 -26.52 25.30 63.84
CA ASP A 572 -25.54 26.34 64.14
C ASP A 572 -24.08 25.89 64.12
N ASP A 573 -23.17 26.46 63.43
CA ASP A 573 -22.50 27.73 63.58
C ASP A 573 -21.30 27.87 62.63
N ALA A 574 -21.15 29.07 62.17
CA ALA A 574 -20.10 29.80 61.56
C ALA A 574 -18.64 29.39 61.89
N THR A 575 -17.74 29.55 60.96
CA THR A 575 -16.70 30.59 61.06
C THR A 575 -15.94 30.73 59.72
N ALA A 576 -15.78 31.95 59.34
CA ALA A 576 -14.93 32.49 58.29
C ALA A 576 -13.44 32.45 58.75
N HIS A 577 -12.57 32.36 57.80
CA HIS A 577 -11.32 33.13 57.87
C HIS A 577 -10.79 33.44 56.46
N ASP A 578 -10.65 34.71 56.32
CA ASP A 578 -10.01 35.58 55.37
C ASP A 578 -8.53 35.28 55.10
N ALA A 579 -8.15 35.80 53.99
CA ALA A 579 -7.10 36.76 53.77
C ALA A 579 -5.93 36.36 52.84
N ALA A 580 -5.81 37.25 51.92
CA ALA A 580 -4.64 37.94 51.35
C ALA A 580 -3.78 37.12 50.36
N GLY A 581 -3.60 37.49 49.12
CA GLY A 581 -3.30 38.81 48.58
C GLY A 581 -1.82 39.05 48.45
N HIS A 582 -1.28 38.97 47.25
CA HIS A 582 -0.14 39.79 46.86
C HIS A 582 -0.05 39.98 45.35
N ASP A 583 -0.10 41.26 44.98
CA ASP A 583 0.24 41.86 43.71
C ASP A 583 1.76 41.70 43.39
N ALA A 584 2.12 41.71 42.12
CA ALA A 584 2.88 42.81 41.54
C ALA A 584 3.44 42.49 40.14
N ALA A 585 3.16 43.39 39.22
CA ALA A 585 3.99 44.03 38.20
C ALA A 585 4.67 43.09 37.20
N GLY A 586 4.42 43.09 35.90
CA GLY A 586 4.43 44.26 34.99
C GLY A 586 5.81 44.45 34.36
N HIS A 587 6.01 43.96 33.12
CA HIS A 587 6.89 44.65 32.18
C HIS A 587 6.51 44.32 30.75
N ASP A 588 6.19 45.40 30.03
CA ASP A 588 6.05 45.49 28.59
C ASP A 588 7.36 45.15 27.87
N ALA A 589 7.27 44.47 26.74
CA ALA A 589 8.15 44.69 25.62
C ALA A 589 7.51 44.22 24.32
N ALA A 590 7.49 45.15 23.41
CA ALA A 590 6.89 45.21 22.10
C ALA A 590 7.29 44.05 21.16
N GLY A 591 6.28 43.63 20.40
CA GLY A 591 6.15 43.53 18.98
C GLY A 591 7.26 42.88 18.17
N HIS A 592 6.91 41.77 17.50
CA HIS A 592 7.02 41.69 16.05
C HIS A 592 6.11 40.54 15.58
N GLY A 593 5.13 40.93 14.74
CA GLY A 593 4.29 40.03 14.03
C GLY A 593 5.12 39.19 13.05
N GLY A 594 5.08 37.87 13.22
CA GLY A 594 5.47 36.90 12.24
C GLY A 594 4.23 36.08 11.91
N ALA A 595 3.57 36.43 10.81
CA ALA A 595 2.50 35.61 10.26
C ALA A 595 3.10 34.25 9.86
N ASP A 596 2.77 33.26 10.64
CA ASP A 596 3.00 31.86 10.30
C ASP A 596 1.95 31.46 9.25
N ALA A 597 2.24 31.81 7.99
CA ALA A 597 1.56 31.27 6.84
C ALA A 597 2.03 29.81 6.68
N GLY A 598 1.35 28.93 7.40
CA GLY A 598 1.51 27.47 7.25
C GLY A 598 1.16 27.08 5.82
N THR A 599 2.15 26.59 5.13
CA THR A 599 2.23 26.21 3.73
C THR A 599 1.18 25.17 3.33
N PRO A 600 0.24 25.46 2.40
CA PRO A 600 -0.81 24.52 2.00
C PRO A 600 -0.33 23.34 1.17
N SER A 601 0.79 23.43 0.45
CA SER A 601 1.14 22.48 -0.60
C SER A 601 1.88 21.23 -0.13
N ALA A 602 2.68 21.31 0.91
CA ALA A 602 3.27 20.11 1.52
C ALA A 602 2.19 19.25 2.21
N ARG A 603 1.10 19.89 2.67
CA ARG A 603 -0.12 19.20 3.09
C ARG A 603 -0.80 18.50 1.92
N ALA A 604 -0.95 19.14 0.76
CA ALA A 604 -1.56 18.55 -0.42
C ALA A 604 -0.78 17.31 -0.91
N THR A 605 0.55 17.34 -0.89
CA THR A 605 1.38 16.20 -1.31
C THR A 605 1.31 15.04 -0.30
N ALA A 606 1.29 15.33 0.99
CA ALA A 606 1.09 14.31 2.02
C ALA A 606 -0.34 13.72 1.95
N GLU A 607 -1.32 14.53 1.56
CA GLU A 607 -2.73 14.14 1.41
C GLU A 607 -2.97 13.30 0.15
N LEU A 608 -2.31 13.63 -0.97
CA LEU A 608 -2.39 12.87 -2.21
C LEU A 608 -1.91 11.42 -2.05
N PHE A 609 -0.93 11.19 -1.18
CA PHE A 609 -0.45 9.84 -0.85
C PHE A 609 -0.99 9.31 0.50
N GLY A 610 -1.63 10.15 1.31
CA GLY A 610 -2.23 9.76 2.59
C GLY A 610 -3.38 8.75 2.46
N GLN A 611 -3.90 8.54 1.25
CA GLN A 611 -4.96 7.58 0.98
C GLN A 611 -4.47 6.20 0.48
N ALA A 612 -3.21 5.86 0.63
CA ALA A 612 -2.79 4.46 0.66
C ALA A 612 -3.33 3.70 1.91
N HIS A 613 -4.22 4.32 2.67
CA HIS A 613 -5.19 3.68 3.58
C HIS A 613 -6.01 2.57 2.91
N LEU A 614 -5.95 2.42 1.58
CA LEU A 614 -6.56 1.30 0.87
C LEU A 614 -5.98 -0.08 1.24
N LEU A 615 -4.83 -0.13 1.92
CA LEU A 615 -4.29 -1.38 2.47
C LEU A 615 -4.67 -1.61 3.94
N VAL A 616 -5.19 -0.60 4.64
CA VAL A 616 -5.42 -0.67 6.08
C VAL A 616 -6.78 -0.08 6.50
N ASP A 617 -7.46 0.72 5.64
CA ASP A 617 -8.83 1.22 5.87
C ASP A 617 -9.83 0.48 4.98
#